data_d41665bf2e39d4c0d268203701f37dbd
#
_entry.id   d41665bf2e39d4c0d268203701f37dbd
#
_cell.length_a   1.000
_cell.length_b   1.000
_cell.length_c   1.000
_cell.angle_alpha   90.00
_cell.angle_beta   90.00
_cell.angle_gamma   90.00
#
_symmetry.space_group_name_H-M   'P 1'
#
loop_
_entity.id
_entity.type
_entity.pdbx_description
1 polymer ?
#
loop_
_entity_poly.entity_id
_entity_poly.type
_entity_poly.pdbx_seq_one_letter_code
_entity_poly.pdbx_strand_id
1 'polypeptide(L)'
;MRMMKLALITGIAVMIGSGSAYAITVKKRTEAPGLPPEIWKIVGEFCAIEKWHPAVAKCEESKEGDATFRTLTLKDGGKIKEKLTGTEDLAYTYEIVESPLPVKNYKSKLWLEVDDEPNRSVIYWQSDFDANGKSDDEAKKVITGILTDGVKGIKQVAIKAYDEAHPDAQAEGNDDKDSK
;
A
#
# COMPACT_ATOMS: atom_id res chain seq x y z
N MET A 1 -30.40 -21.39 70.83
CA MET A 1 -30.77 -20.87 69.47
C MET A 1 -29.73 -19.90 69.02
N ARG A 2 -28.78 -20.34 68.10
CA ARG A 2 -27.73 -19.47 67.53
C ARG A 2 -28.18 -19.06 66.12
N MET A 3 -28.41 -17.76 65.96
CA MET A 3 -28.75 -17.16 64.66
C MET A 3 -27.47 -17.03 63.82
N MET A 4 -27.38 -17.77 62.73
CA MET A 4 -26.34 -17.62 61.70
C MET A 4 -26.71 -16.39 60.83
N LYS A 5 -25.82 -15.40 60.82
CA LYS A 5 -25.94 -14.25 59.88
C LYS A 5 -25.31 -14.65 58.54
N LEU A 6 -26.12 -14.75 57.54
CA LEU A 6 -25.69 -14.97 56.14
C LEU A 6 -25.18 -13.66 55.56
N ALA A 7 -23.89 -13.55 55.23
CA ALA A 7 -23.31 -12.40 54.55
C ALA A 7 -23.44 -12.60 53.05
N LEU A 8 -24.22 -11.75 52.40
CA LEU A 8 -24.35 -11.66 50.94
C LEU A 8 -23.09 -10.93 50.40
N ILE A 9 -22.21 -11.64 49.72
CA ILE A 9 -21.11 -11.03 48.96
C ILE A 9 -21.63 -10.68 47.56
N THR A 10 -21.88 -9.41 47.31
CA THR A 10 -22.24 -8.91 46.00
C THR A 10 -20.96 -8.77 45.17
N GLY A 11 -20.69 -9.73 44.28
CA GLY A 11 -19.61 -9.67 43.31
C GLY A 11 -19.90 -8.63 42.23
N ILE A 12 -19.10 -7.58 42.18
CA ILE A 12 -19.09 -6.64 41.06
C ILE A 12 -18.32 -7.29 39.90
N ALA A 13 -19.01 -7.73 38.86
CA ALA A 13 -18.40 -8.19 37.63
C ALA A 13 -17.91 -6.94 36.85
N VAL A 14 -16.60 -6.71 36.86
CA VAL A 14 -15.97 -5.72 35.98
C VAL A 14 -15.98 -6.29 34.55
N MET A 15 -16.89 -5.81 33.73
CA MET A 15 -16.88 -6.06 32.28
C MET A 15 -15.70 -5.28 31.69
N ILE A 16 -14.58 -5.97 31.45
CA ILE A 16 -13.48 -5.44 30.65
C ILE A 16 -13.96 -5.50 29.20
N GLY A 17 -14.52 -4.40 28.72
CA GLY A 17 -14.83 -4.22 27.31
C GLY A 17 -13.53 -4.28 26.53
N SER A 18 -13.29 -5.38 25.79
CA SER A 18 -12.25 -5.46 24.77
C SER A 18 -12.65 -4.46 23.67
N GLY A 19 -12.19 -3.22 23.80
CA GLY A 19 -12.26 -2.26 22.73
C GLY A 19 -11.47 -2.84 21.55
N SER A 20 -12.16 -3.20 20.46
CA SER A 20 -11.50 -3.49 19.20
C SER A 20 -10.77 -2.21 18.79
N ALA A 21 -9.45 -2.23 18.91
CA ALA A 21 -8.63 -1.19 18.30
C ALA A 21 -8.88 -1.28 16.79
N TYR A 22 -9.56 -0.30 16.23
CA TYR A 22 -9.76 -0.22 14.79
C TYR A 22 -8.41 0.04 14.15
N ALA A 23 -7.97 -0.86 13.25
CA ALA A 23 -6.80 -0.64 12.42
C ALA A 23 -6.95 0.67 11.62
N ILE A 24 -5.86 1.43 11.51
CA ILE A 24 -5.84 2.63 10.69
C ILE A 24 -5.79 2.19 9.23
N THR A 25 -6.74 2.66 8.43
CA THR A 25 -6.74 2.43 6.98
C THR A 25 -6.28 3.67 6.24
N VAL A 26 -5.33 3.48 5.31
CA VAL A 26 -4.92 4.49 4.32
C VAL A 26 -5.10 3.88 2.94
N LYS A 27 -5.91 4.52 2.09
CA LYS A 27 -6.09 4.14 0.68
C LYS A 27 -5.74 5.32 -0.22
N LYS A 28 -4.95 5.07 -1.25
CA LYS A 28 -4.63 6.02 -2.33
C LYS A 28 -5.04 5.44 -3.66
N ARG A 29 -5.42 6.34 -4.57
CA ARG A 29 -5.70 6.00 -5.97
C ARG A 29 -5.10 7.05 -6.89
N THR A 30 -4.85 6.64 -8.10
CA THR A 30 -4.52 7.53 -9.23
C THR A 30 -4.98 6.89 -10.52
N GLU A 31 -5.17 7.68 -11.53
CA GLU A 31 -5.52 7.24 -12.87
C GLU A 31 -4.30 7.41 -13.79
N ALA A 32 -4.14 6.49 -14.74
CA ALA A 32 -3.06 6.52 -15.70
C ALA A 32 -3.54 6.03 -17.07
N PRO A 33 -2.95 6.51 -18.19
CA PRO A 33 -3.21 5.94 -19.52
C PRO A 33 -2.63 4.52 -19.61
N GLY A 34 -3.24 3.70 -20.46
CA GLY A 34 -2.91 2.29 -20.67
C GLY A 34 -3.87 1.34 -19.97
N LEU A 35 -3.99 0.14 -20.51
CA LEU A 35 -4.86 -0.91 -19.96
C LEU A 35 -4.21 -1.54 -18.71
N PRO A 36 -5.01 -2.01 -17.73
CA PRO A 36 -4.47 -2.60 -16.50
C PRO A 36 -3.45 -3.71 -16.72
N PRO A 37 -3.62 -4.67 -17.65
CA PRO A 37 -2.59 -5.70 -17.88
C PRO A 37 -1.27 -5.14 -18.43
N GLU A 38 -1.29 -4.03 -19.17
CA GLU A 38 -0.08 -3.38 -19.70
C GLU A 38 0.72 -2.72 -18.58
N ILE A 39 0.03 -1.95 -17.75
CA ILE A 39 0.65 -1.32 -16.57
C ILE A 39 1.13 -2.40 -15.58
N TRP A 40 0.35 -3.47 -15.39
CA TRP A 40 0.71 -4.55 -14.47
C TRP A 40 2.00 -5.27 -14.86
N LYS A 41 2.29 -5.44 -16.14
CA LYS A 41 3.58 -5.97 -16.62
C LYS A 41 4.78 -5.14 -16.15
N ILE A 42 4.59 -3.84 -15.88
CA ILE A 42 5.65 -2.93 -15.45
C ILE A 42 5.79 -2.93 -13.92
N VAL A 43 4.66 -2.99 -13.19
CA VAL A 43 4.62 -2.73 -11.75
C VAL A 43 4.28 -3.94 -10.90
N GLY A 44 3.78 -5.03 -11.49
CA GLY A 44 3.19 -6.17 -10.78
C GLY A 44 4.20 -7.12 -10.15
N GLU A 45 5.43 -7.19 -10.68
CA GLU A 45 6.50 -7.96 -10.06
C GLU A 45 6.81 -7.41 -8.66
N PHE A 46 7.01 -8.31 -7.68
CA PHE A 46 7.10 -7.89 -6.28
C PHE A 46 8.28 -6.94 -6.01
N CYS A 47 9.38 -7.07 -6.74
CA CYS A 47 10.52 -6.15 -6.69
C CYS A 47 10.49 -5.03 -7.75
N ALA A 48 9.44 -4.95 -8.59
CA ALA A 48 9.29 -3.82 -9.51
C ALA A 48 9.16 -2.46 -8.79
N ILE A 49 8.85 -2.45 -7.51
CA ILE A 49 8.78 -1.24 -6.65
C ILE A 49 10.05 -0.38 -6.73
N GLU A 50 11.20 -0.98 -6.95
CA GLU A 50 12.47 -0.27 -7.17
C GLU A 50 12.43 0.66 -8.38
N LYS A 51 11.64 0.33 -9.39
CA LYS A 51 11.55 1.08 -10.66
C LYS A 51 10.62 2.28 -10.57
N TRP A 52 9.65 2.24 -9.65
CA TRP A 52 8.59 3.22 -9.63
C TRP A 52 8.41 3.95 -8.28
N HIS A 53 8.89 3.43 -7.15
CA HIS A 53 8.73 4.11 -5.88
C HIS A 53 9.93 5.03 -5.60
N PRO A 54 9.74 6.37 -5.48
CA PRO A 54 10.84 7.32 -5.41
C PRO A 54 11.73 7.17 -4.17
N ALA A 55 11.23 6.60 -3.07
CA ALA A 55 11.99 6.38 -1.85
C ALA A 55 12.82 5.08 -1.86
N VAL A 56 12.57 4.14 -2.80
CA VAL A 56 13.28 2.86 -2.87
C VAL A 56 14.54 3.00 -3.72
N ALA A 57 15.67 2.60 -3.17
CA ALA A 57 16.96 2.57 -3.87
C ALA A 57 17.29 1.19 -4.42
N LYS A 58 16.86 0.11 -3.74
CA LYS A 58 17.10 -1.28 -4.13
C LYS A 58 16.01 -2.19 -3.57
N CYS A 59 15.68 -3.24 -4.31
CA CYS A 59 14.83 -4.34 -3.87
C CYS A 59 15.51 -5.68 -4.12
N GLU A 60 15.48 -6.57 -3.13
CA GLU A 60 16.03 -7.92 -3.19
C GLU A 60 14.98 -8.93 -2.75
N GLU A 61 14.64 -9.88 -3.62
CA GLU A 61 13.74 -10.99 -3.27
C GLU A 61 14.52 -12.14 -2.61
N SER A 62 13.85 -12.81 -1.69
CA SER A 62 14.33 -14.04 -1.07
C SER A 62 13.17 -15.01 -0.81
N LYS A 63 13.49 -16.30 -0.68
CA LYS A 63 12.53 -17.34 -0.31
C LYS A 63 12.96 -18.00 0.99
N GLU A 64 11.98 -18.20 1.88
CA GLU A 64 12.14 -18.96 3.12
C GLU A 64 11.04 -20.05 3.14
N GLY A 65 11.41 -21.28 2.76
CA GLY A 65 10.44 -22.33 2.42
C GLY A 65 9.58 -21.91 1.23
N ASP A 66 8.27 -21.96 1.39
CA ASP A 66 7.29 -21.56 0.37
C ASP A 66 6.97 -20.05 0.39
N ALA A 67 7.47 -19.32 1.38
CA ALA A 67 7.18 -17.91 1.54
C ALA A 67 8.17 -17.06 0.71
N THR A 68 7.63 -16.08 -0.02
CA THR A 68 8.40 -15.08 -0.76
C THR A 68 8.48 -13.79 0.06
N PHE A 69 9.69 -13.27 0.18
CA PHE A 69 9.99 -12.00 0.85
C PHE A 69 10.68 -11.05 -0.11
N ARG A 70 10.58 -9.75 0.19
CA ARG A 70 11.48 -8.74 -0.39
C ARG A 70 12.09 -7.90 0.73
N THR A 71 13.31 -7.46 0.52
CA THR A 71 14.00 -6.47 1.34
C THR A 71 14.19 -5.21 0.52
N LEU A 72 13.53 -4.14 0.93
CA LEU A 72 13.70 -2.82 0.35
C LEU A 72 14.83 -2.11 1.08
N THR A 73 15.76 -1.52 0.33
CA THR A 73 16.71 -0.54 0.84
C THR A 73 16.23 0.84 0.39
N LEU A 74 15.94 1.70 1.35
CA LEU A 74 15.49 3.06 1.08
C LEU A 74 16.67 3.99 0.77
N LYS A 75 16.42 5.11 0.09
CA LYS A 75 17.45 6.10 -0.25
C LYS A 75 18.10 6.77 0.98
N ASP A 76 17.41 6.79 2.11
CA ASP A 76 17.94 7.25 3.40
C ASP A 76 18.74 6.18 4.17
N GLY A 77 18.85 4.96 3.60
CA GLY A 77 19.54 3.81 4.18
C GLY A 77 18.67 2.92 5.05
N GLY A 78 17.41 3.28 5.31
CA GLY A 78 16.46 2.43 6.02
C GLY A 78 16.19 1.13 5.27
N LYS A 79 15.83 0.06 5.99
CA LYS A 79 15.46 -1.23 5.41
C LYS A 79 14.07 -1.65 5.85
N ILE A 80 13.31 -2.19 4.90
CA ILE A 80 11.99 -2.77 5.16
C ILE A 80 11.99 -4.19 4.60
N LYS A 81 11.65 -5.18 5.44
CA LYS A 81 11.41 -6.55 5.01
C LYS A 81 9.92 -6.80 4.95
N GLU A 82 9.46 -7.27 3.79
CA GLU A 82 8.06 -7.55 3.52
C GLU A 82 7.88 -8.98 3.05
N LYS A 83 6.73 -9.57 3.40
CA LYS A 83 6.34 -10.92 2.98
C LYS A 83 5.15 -10.84 2.06
N LEU A 84 5.24 -11.45 0.89
CA LEU A 84 4.12 -11.64 -0.03
C LEU A 84 3.10 -12.59 0.59
N THR A 85 1.84 -12.16 0.68
CA THR A 85 0.77 -12.94 1.31
C THR A 85 -0.31 -13.42 0.34
N GLY A 86 -0.33 -12.88 -0.88
CA GLY A 86 -1.24 -13.34 -1.93
C GLY A 86 -0.98 -12.63 -3.25
N THR A 87 -1.35 -13.29 -4.34
CA THR A 87 -1.30 -12.78 -5.72
C THR A 87 -2.61 -13.07 -6.42
N GLU A 88 -3.05 -12.12 -7.22
CA GLU A 88 -4.18 -12.19 -8.15
C GLU A 88 -3.70 -11.69 -9.51
N ASP A 89 -4.51 -11.79 -10.58
CA ASP A 89 -4.09 -11.40 -11.94
C ASP A 89 -3.53 -9.98 -12.02
N LEU A 90 -4.17 -9.02 -11.33
CA LEU A 90 -3.81 -7.59 -11.33
C LEU A 90 -3.68 -7.04 -9.91
N ALA A 91 -3.28 -7.89 -8.95
CA ALA A 91 -3.09 -7.49 -7.57
C ALA A 91 -2.08 -8.36 -6.84
N TYR A 92 -1.46 -7.79 -5.81
CA TYR A 92 -0.79 -8.56 -4.76
C TYR A 92 -1.04 -7.97 -3.39
N THR A 93 -0.96 -8.84 -2.38
CA THR A 93 -1.04 -8.48 -0.97
C THR A 93 0.26 -8.84 -0.26
N TYR A 94 0.62 -8.06 0.74
CA TYR A 94 1.83 -8.27 1.53
C TYR A 94 1.70 -7.73 2.94
N GLU A 95 2.60 -8.16 3.81
CA GLU A 95 2.72 -7.67 5.18
C GLU A 95 4.16 -7.20 5.45
N ILE A 96 4.33 -6.20 6.32
CA ILE A 96 5.65 -5.81 6.82
C ILE A 96 6.03 -6.76 7.94
N VAL A 97 7.24 -7.35 7.83
CA VAL A 97 7.85 -8.22 8.84
C VAL A 97 8.80 -7.41 9.72
N GLU A 98 9.63 -6.57 9.10
CA GLU A 98 10.58 -5.70 9.79
C GLU A 98 10.61 -4.31 9.13
N SER A 99 10.60 -3.25 9.92
CA SER A 99 10.60 -1.89 9.41
C SER A 99 10.95 -0.86 10.49
N PRO A 100 11.60 0.26 10.14
CA PRO A 100 11.72 1.43 11.00
C PRO A 100 10.46 2.31 11.02
N LEU A 101 9.43 1.98 10.21
CA LEU A 101 8.19 2.75 10.16
C LEU A 101 7.41 2.65 11.47
N PRO A 102 6.66 3.67 11.86
CA PRO A 102 5.91 3.70 13.11
C PRO A 102 4.60 2.89 13.03
N VAL A 103 4.68 1.64 12.56
CA VAL A 103 3.53 0.76 12.35
C VAL A 103 3.79 -0.66 12.85
N LYS A 104 2.72 -1.38 13.16
CA LYS A 104 2.68 -2.82 13.43
C LYS A 104 1.42 -3.43 12.83
N ASN A 105 1.37 -4.75 12.71
CA ASN A 105 0.25 -5.49 12.11
C ASN A 105 -0.12 -4.98 10.70
N TYR A 106 0.90 -4.47 9.97
CA TYR A 106 0.73 -3.83 8.68
C TYR A 106 0.43 -4.86 7.59
N LYS A 107 -0.66 -4.62 6.88
CA LYS A 107 -1.05 -5.37 5.69
C LYS A 107 -1.37 -4.39 4.57
N SER A 108 -1.05 -4.77 3.34
CA SER A 108 -1.28 -3.90 2.20
C SER A 108 -1.70 -4.66 0.97
N LYS A 109 -2.47 -4.00 0.10
CA LYS A 109 -2.85 -4.47 -1.23
C LYS A 109 -2.58 -3.38 -2.26
N LEU A 110 -1.88 -3.75 -3.34
CA LEU A 110 -1.77 -2.98 -4.58
C LEU A 110 -2.59 -3.69 -5.64
N TRP A 111 -3.43 -2.95 -6.38
CA TRP A 111 -4.21 -3.52 -7.47
C TRP A 111 -4.58 -2.49 -8.53
N LEU A 112 -4.93 -2.97 -9.71
CA LEU A 112 -5.39 -2.16 -10.83
C LEU A 112 -6.79 -2.58 -11.26
N GLU A 113 -7.57 -1.58 -11.70
CA GLU A 113 -8.90 -1.76 -12.27
C GLU A 113 -8.99 -0.99 -13.60
N VAL A 114 -9.92 -1.38 -14.46
CA VAL A 114 -10.26 -0.62 -15.66
C VAL A 114 -10.91 0.69 -15.23
N ASP A 115 -10.54 1.80 -15.86
CA ASP A 115 -11.22 3.09 -15.70
C ASP A 115 -12.51 3.13 -16.53
N ASP A 116 -13.44 4.00 -16.16
CA ASP A 116 -14.64 4.29 -16.97
C ASP A 116 -14.28 4.97 -18.31
N GLU A 117 -13.14 5.66 -18.38
CA GLU A 117 -12.60 6.22 -19.61
C GLU A 117 -11.82 5.18 -20.42
N PRO A 118 -11.96 5.17 -21.77
CA PRO A 118 -11.26 4.21 -22.62
C PRO A 118 -9.73 4.29 -22.49
N ASN A 119 -9.07 3.14 -22.59
CA ASN A 119 -7.59 3.02 -22.53
C ASN A 119 -6.95 3.63 -21.27
N ARG A 120 -7.64 3.55 -20.15
CA ARG A 120 -7.15 4.04 -18.86
C ARG A 120 -7.32 2.99 -17.79
N SER A 121 -6.53 3.15 -16.74
CA SER A 121 -6.55 2.31 -15.55
C SER A 121 -6.63 3.15 -14.30
N VAL A 122 -7.29 2.62 -13.27
CA VAL A 122 -7.23 3.13 -11.90
C VAL A 122 -6.29 2.24 -11.10
N ILE A 123 -5.27 2.85 -10.52
CA ILE A 123 -4.31 2.21 -9.64
C ILE A 123 -4.74 2.48 -8.20
N TYR A 124 -4.84 1.45 -7.39
CA TYR A 124 -5.17 1.54 -5.97
C TYR A 124 -4.04 0.95 -5.12
N TRP A 125 -3.73 1.62 -4.03
CA TRP A 125 -2.86 1.11 -2.98
C TRP A 125 -3.49 1.39 -1.62
N GLN A 126 -3.77 0.31 -0.86
CA GLN A 126 -4.37 0.38 0.48
C GLN A 126 -3.48 -0.32 1.49
N SER A 127 -3.44 0.25 2.70
CA SER A 127 -2.77 -0.36 3.84
C SER A 127 -3.64 -0.23 5.09
N ASP A 128 -3.66 -1.31 5.88
CA ASP A 128 -4.31 -1.40 7.18
C ASP A 128 -3.22 -1.71 8.21
N PHE A 129 -3.17 -0.96 9.31
CA PHE A 129 -2.12 -1.08 10.31
C PHE A 129 -2.52 -0.46 11.65
N ASP A 130 -1.77 -0.77 12.70
CA ASP A 130 -1.80 -0.08 13.98
C ASP A 130 -0.57 0.84 14.10
N ALA A 131 -0.69 1.93 14.82
CA ALA A 131 0.46 2.77 15.17
C ALA A 131 1.40 2.04 16.14
N ASN A 132 2.70 2.30 16.03
CA ASN A 132 3.75 1.76 16.89
C ASN A 132 4.82 2.82 17.18
N GLY A 133 4.94 3.22 18.45
CA GLY A 133 5.93 4.21 18.90
C GLY A 133 5.62 5.67 18.51
N LYS A 134 4.50 5.92 17.83
CA LYS A 134 3.97 7.23 17.45
C LYS A 134 2.45 7.26 17.66
N SER A 135 1.85 8.46 17.58
CA SER A 135 0.39 8.59 17.57
C SER A 135 -0.21 8.06 16.26
N ASP A 136 -1.52 7.74 16.28
CA ASP A 136 -2.25 7.29 15.09
C ASP A 136 -2.15 8.30 13.94
N ASP A 137 -2.26 9.60 14.24
CA ASP A 137 -2.17 10.66 13.24
C ASP A 137 -0.76 10.76 12.61
N GLU A 138 0.30 10.62 13.42
CA GLU A 138 1.68 10.63 12.91
C GLU A 138 1.95 9.39 12.05
N ALA A 139 1.55 8.20 12.49
CA ALA A 139 1.68 6.97 11.72
C ALA A 139 0.89 7.05 10.41
N LYS A 140 -0.36 7.51 10.47
CA LYS A 140 -1.22 7.73 9.30
C LYS A 140 -0.61 8.71 8.31
N LYS A 141 0.00 9.81 8.80
CA LYS A 141 0.67 10.80 7.94
C LYS A 141 1.87 10.20 7.20
N VAL A 142 2.69 9.40 7.88
CA VAL A 142 3.84 8.71 7.27
C VAL A 142 3.38 7.77 6.16
N ILE A 143 2.43 6.87 6.45
CA ILE A 143 1.94 5.92 5.45
C ILE A 143 1.20 6.63 4.31
N THR A 144 0.45 7.71 4.61
CA THR A 144 -0.18 8.54 3.56
C THR A 144 0.85 9.09 2.58
N GLY A 145 2.00 9.58 3.06
CA GLY A 145 3.10 10.06 2.22
C GLY A 145 3.64 8.96 1.32
N ILE A 146 3.99 7.81 1.91
CA ILE A 146 4.53 6.65 1.18
C ILE A 146 3.59 6.20 0.06
N LEU A 147 2.30 5.95 0.38
CA LEU A 147 1.35 5.50 -0.63
C LEU A 147 1.07 6.56 -1.71
N THR A 148 1.06 7.86 -1.33
CA THR A 148 0.87 8.95 -2.29
C THR A 148 2.02 9.02 -3.29
N ASP A 149 3.25 8.94 -2.82
CA ASP A 149 4.44 9.00 -3.67
C ASP A 149 4.54 7.74 -4.55
N GLY A 150 4.16 6.60 -4.01
CA GLY A 150 4.14 5.35 -4.76
C GLY A 150 3.14 5.34 -5.90
N VAL A 151 1.85 5.72 -5.67
CA VAL A 151 0.87 5.77 -6.78
C VAL A 151 1.22 6.82 -7.83
N LYS A 152 1.86 7.94 -7.43
CA LYS A 152 2.42 8.91 -8.39
C LYS A 152 3.55 8.31 -9.21
N GLY A 153 4.44 7.54 -8.60
CA GLY A 153 5.52 6.86 -9.30
C GLY A 153 5.00 5.84 -10.31
N ILE A 154 4.01 5.04 -9.94
CA ILE A 154 3.33 4.12 -10.87
C ILE A 154 2.72 4.89 -12.05
N LYS A 155 2.01 6.00 -11.79
CA LYS A 155 1.45 6.86 -12.84
C LYS A 155 2.54 7.35 -13.81
N GLN A 156 3.70 7.78 -13.30
CA GLN A 156 4.80 8.28 -14.14
C GLN A 156 5.35 7.19 -15.07
N VAL A 157 5.59 5.98 -14.56
CA VAL A 157 6.08 4.88 -15.42
C VAL A 157 5.03 4.41 -16.41
N ALA A 158 3.74 4.46 -16.05
CA ALA A 158 2.64 4.14 -16.94
C ALA A 158 2.52 5.17 -18.09
N ILE A 159 2.57 6.47 -17.80
CA ILE A 159 2.57 7.54 -18.81
C ILE A 159 3.75 7.34 -19.76
N LYS A 160 4.97 7.14 -19.23
CA LYS A 160 6.15 6.94 -20.06
C LYS A 160 5.99 5.74 -21.00
N ALA A 161 5.52 4.61 -20.50
CA ALA A 161 5.32 3.41 -21.31
C ALA A 161 4.21 3.61 -22.36
N TYR A 162 3.14 4.33 -22.01
CA TYR A 162 2.07 4.66 -22.94
C TYR A 162 2.56 5.55 -24.08
N ASP A 163 3.31 6.60 -23.77
CA ASP A 163 3.88 7.54 -24.74
C ASP A 163 4.88 6.85 -25.68
N GLU A 164 5.71 5.96 -25.16
CA GLU A 164 6.64 5.16 -25.96
C GLU A 164 5.91 4.20 -26.93
N ALA A 165 4.74 3.68 -26.53
CA ALA A 165 3.92 2.80 -27.37
C ALA A 165 3.03 3.56 -28.37
N HIS A 166 2.76 4.85 -28.15
CA HIS A 166 1.86 5.68 -28.94
C HIS A 166 2.51 7.02 -29.35
N PRO A 167 3.61 7.01 -30.12
CA PRO A 167 4.38 8.23 -30.46
C PRO A 167 3.54 9.26 -31.25
N ASP A 168 2.58 8.81 -32.04
CA ASP A 168 1.73 9.67 -32.88
C ASP A 168 0.67 10.45 -32.07
N ALA A 169 0.27 9.97 -30.89
CA ALA A 169 -0.71 10.63 -30.05
C ALA A 169 -0.21 11.97 -29.47
N GLN A 170 1.10 12.21 -29.48
CA GLN A 170 1.72 13.47 -29.03
C GLN A 170 1.82 14.53 -30.12
N ALA A 171 1.80 14.12 -31.40
CA ALA A 171 1.92 15.04 -32.53
C ALA A 171 0.65 15.90 -32.73
N GLU A 172 -0.53 15.35 -32.43
CA GLU A 172 -1.82 16.04 -32.62
C GLU A 172 -2.11 17.12 -31.56
N GLY A 173 -1.44 17.07 -30.38
CA GLY A 173 -1.66 18.03 -29.28
C GLY A 173 -0.90 19.34 -29.40
N ASN A 174 0.04 19.49 -30.36
CA ASN A 174 0.88 20.68 -30.49
C ASN A 174 0.39 21.68 -31.58
N ASP A 175 -0.48 21.24 -32.49
CA ASP A 175 -0.91 22.10 -33.60
C ASP A 175 -1.97 23.16 -33.22
N ASP A 176 -2.61 23.04 -32.04
CA ASP A 176 -3.66 24.00 -31.62
C ASP A 176 -3.13 25.21 -30.82
N LYS A 177 -1.83 25.33 -30.59
CA LYS A 177 -1.24 26.44 -29.79
C LYS A 177 -0.66 27.60 -30.62
N ASP A 178 -0.50 27.43 -31.91
CA ASP A 178 0.09 28.47 -32.79
C ASP A 178 -0.95 29.25 -33.63
N SER A 179 -2.25 29.11 -33.34
CA SER A 179 -3.32 29.84 -34.01
C SER A 179 -4.04 30.82 -33.08
N LYS A 180 -3.35 31.81 -32.51
CA LYS A 180 -3.94 33.05 -31.97
C LYS A 180 -2.95 34.19 -31.97
#